data_4066a24f47ebf2310f27a620c1e51416
#
_entry.id   4066a24f47ebf2310f27a620c1e51416
#
_cell.length_a   1.000
_cell.length_b   1.000
_cell.length_c   1.000
_cell.angle_alpha   90.00
_cell.angle_beta   90.00
_cell.angle_gamma   90.00
#
_symmetry.space_group_name_H-M   'P 1'
#
loop_
_entity.id
_entity.type
_entity.pdbx_description
1 polymer ?
#
loop_
_entity_poly.entity_id
_entity_poly.type
_entity_poly.pdbx_seq_one_letter_code
_entity_poly.pdbx_strand_id
1 'polypeptide(L)'
;MYRVLTCLTLEHDWRLVVLGGVICLLASAVAISLFHRARAAQGRAREIWIGLDAAVGGCGIWATHFVAMLAYDPGIEAGYNIPITLLSLVLAVAILAIGLAVATLNERWWTVAAGGAIVGVGVAAMHYTGMLGLELPARIVWSPGIVVASIAFGSLLGAFALVVAARGERLGITAAATGLLTVAIVSHHFTAMGAVTLVPDPTIVPDGLSVSPRALSLMTAVAAFAILGLSLIASILDRRAKTELHKQKVVLDTALENMSQGLCMFDADGRIMLFNERYSEIMGRNRVPLQGRLLIDVLQDLHSIG
;
A
#
# COMPACT_ATOMS: atom_id res chain seq x y z
N MET A 1 19.03 12.58 18.65
CA MET A 1 17.90 13.50 18.36
C MET A 1 18.37 14.83 17.78
N TYR A 2 19.34 15.52 18.39
CA TYR A 2 19.88 16.79 17.86
C TYR A 2 20.39 16.66 16.42
N ARG A 3 21.21 15.64 16.08
CA ARG A 3 21.73 15.39 14.73
C ARG A 3 20.64 15.23 13.66
N VAL A 4 19.54 14.53 13.96
CA VAL A 4 18.43 14.32 12.99
C VAL A 4 17.72 15.65 12.71
N LEU A 5 17.50 16.47 13.73
CA LEU A 5 16.89 17.79 13.56
C LEU A 5 17.81 18.74 12.79
N THR A 6 19.11 18.75 13.09
CA THR A 6 20.10 19.58 12.35
C THR A 6 20.18 19.19 10.90
N CYS A 7 20.23 17.90 10.60
CA CYS A 7 20.23 17.39 9.23
C CYS A 7 18.98 17.86 8.46
N LEU A 8 17.79 17.72 9.06
CA LEU A 8 16.55 18.14 8.42
C LEU A 8 16.45 19.64 8.18
N THR A 9 16.92 20.47 9.12
CA THR A 9 16.69 21.93 9.09
C THR A 9 17.79 22.73 8.40
N LEU A 10 19.04 22.24 8.41
CA LEU A 10 20.21 22.97 7.92
C LEU A 10 20.84 22.36 6.66
N GLU A 11 20.65 21.06 6.43
CA GLU A 11 21.31 20.33 5.34
C GLU A 11 20.34 19.96 4.20
N HIS A 12 19.05 20.32 4.31
CA HIS A 12 18.06 19.99 3.29
C HIS A 12 17.26 21.22 2.83
N ASP A 13 17.03 21.31 1.51
CA ASP A 13 16.06 22.26 0.95
C ASP A 13 14.63 21.83 1.35
N TRP A 14 13.98 22.62 2.19
CA TRP A 14 12.64 22.37 2.71
C TRP A 14 11.57 22.20 1.61
N ARG A 15 11.74 22.86 0.44
CA ARG A 15 10.80 22.76 -0.69
C ARG A 15 10.78 21.35 -1.27
N LEU A 16 11.96 20.77 -1.45
CA LEU A 16 12.10 19.39 -1.93
C LEU A 16 11.70 18.37 -0.85
N VAL A 17 11.96 18.69 0.42
CA VAL A 17 11.47 17.85 1.54
C VAL A 17 9.93 17.79 1.55
N VAL A 18 9.26 18.93 1.38
CA VAL A 18 7.79 18.98 1.29
C VAL A 18 7.29 18.21 0.06
N LEU A 19 7.94 18.39 -1.10
CA LEU A 19 7.60 17.65 -2.32
C LEU A 19 7.74 16.13 -2.11
N GLY A 20 8.85 15.69 -1.53
CA GLY A 20 9.07 14.27 -1.17
C GLY A 20 7.99 13.74 -0.22
N GLY A 21 7.61 14.55 0.78
CA GLY A 21 6.52 14.23 1.70
C GLY A 21 5.16 14.06 1.01
N VAL A 22 4.83 14.92 0.06
CA VAL A 22 3.60 14.82 -0.75
C VAL A 22 3.63 13.56 -1.62
N ILE A 23 4.73 13.28 -2.31
CA ILE A 23 4.89 12.05 -3.10
C ILE A 23 4.72 10.82 -2.21
N CYS A 24 5.37 10.81 -1.04
CA CYS A 24 5.27 9.73 -0.07
C CYS A 24 3.82 9.50 0.39
N LEU A 25 3.10 10.58 0.73
CA LEU A 25 1.71 10.50 1.17
C LEU A 25 0.79 9.95 0.08
N LEU A 26 0.94 10.42 -1.15
CA LEU A 26 0.15 9.93 -2.30
C LEU A 26 0.45 8.46 -2.60
N ALA A 27 1.73 8.07 -2.64
CA ALA A 27 2.14 6.69 -2.86
C ALA A 27 1.62 5.76 -1.74
N SER A 28 1.73 6.19 -0.47
CA SER A 28 1.19 5.46 0.68
C SER A 28 -0.33 5.30 0.61
N ALA A 29 -1.07 6.33 0.20
CA ALA A 29 -2.52 6.26 0.04
C ALA A 29 -2.93 5.22 -1.02
N VAL A 30 -2.21 5.21 -2.15
CA VAL A 30 -2.45 4.22 -3.21
C VAL A 30 -2.07 2.82 -2.74
N ALA A 31 -0.92 2.64 -2.09
CA ALA A 31 -0.47 1.36 -1.56
C ALA A 31 -1.50 0.78 -0.56
N ILE A 32 -1.98 1.56 0.41
CA ILE A 32 -3.02 1.10 1.34
C ILE A 32 -4.32 0.71 0.61
N SER A 33 -4.71 1.46 -0.43
CA SER A 33 -5.89 1.11 -1.25
C SER A 33 -5.69 -0.21 -2.01
N LEU A 34 -4.50 -0.44 -2.58
CA LEU A 34 -4.16 -1.68 -3.28
C LEU A 34 -4.04 -2.87 -2.31
N PHE A 35 -3.50 -2.65 -1.11
CA PHE A 35 -3.46 -3.65 -0.05
C PHE A 35 -4.86 -4.14 0.34
N HIS A 36 -5.85 -3.25 0.49
CA HIS A 36 -7.23 -3.65 0.73
C HIS A 36 -7.77 -4.56 -0.39
N ARG A 37 -7.49 -4.22 -1.66
CA ARG A 37 -7.90 -5.04 -2.80
C ARG A 37 -7.21 -6.41 -2.82
N ALA A 38 -5.92 -6.45 -2.50
CA ALA A 38 -5.17 -7.70 -2.39
C ALA A 38 -5.76 -8.61 -1.30
N ARG A 39 -6.19 -8.03 -0.17
CA ARG A 39 -6.84 -8.79 0.91
C ARG A 39 -8.23 -9.31 0.53
N ALA A 40 -9.01 -8.54 -0.21
CA ALA A 40 -10.35 -8.92 -0.66
C ALA A 40 -10.32 -9.94 -1.82
N ALA A 41 -9.22 -10.02 -2.56
CA ALA A 41 -9.08 -10.91 -3.72
C ALA A 41 -8.60 -12.32 -3.33
N GLN A 42 -8.81 -13.29 -4.24
CA GLN A 42 -8.32 -14.66 -4.10
C GLN A 42 -7.59 -15.13 -5.36
N GLY A 43 -6.74 -16.15 -5.22
CA GLY A 43 -6.00 -16.76 -6.32
C GLY A 43 -5.18 -15.73 -7.12
N ARG A 44 -5.17 -15.85 -8.45
CA ARG A 44 -4.41 -14.98 -9.36
C ARG A 44 -4.73 -13.49 -9.22
N ALA A 45 -5.97 -13.14 -8.89
CA ALA A 45 -6.34 -11.74 -8.70
C ALA A 45 -5.58 -11.12 -7.50
N ARG A 46 -5.40 -11.87 -6.41
CA ARG A 46 -4.60 -11.45 -5.26
C ARG A 46 -3.14 -11.20 -5.65
N GLU A 47 -2.54 -12.12 -6.42
CA GLU A 47 -1.15 -11.99 -6.88
C GLU A 47 -0.95 -10.74 -7.74
N ILE A 48 -1.91 -10.44 -8.63
CA ILE A 48 -1.88 -9.23 -9.46
C ILE A 48 -1.94 -7.96 -8.59
N TRP A 49 -2.83 -7.93 -7.58
CA TRP A 49 -2.94 -6.77 -6.69
C TRP A 49 -1.70 -6.59 -5.83
N ILE A 50 -1.09 -7.68 -5.32
CA ILE A 50 0.19 -7.64 -4.60
C ILE A 50 1.30 -7.10 -5.52
N GLY A 51 1.41 -7.59 -6.75
CA GLY A 51 2.41 -7.11 -7.70
C GLY A 51 2.26 -5.63 -8.04
N LEU A 52 1.00 -5.18 -8.24
CA LEU A 52 0.71 -3.76 -8.47
C LEU A 52 1.06 -2.89 -7.26
N ASP A 53 0.68 -3.34 -6.06
CA ASP A 53 0.96 -2.63 -4.80
C ASP A 53 2.47 -2.54 -4.55
N ALA A 54 3.20 -3.64 -4.74
CA ALA A 54 4.65 -3.65 -4.61
C ALA A 54 5.34 -2.72 -5.61
N ALA A 55 4.87 -2.68 -6.86
CA ALA A 55 5.41 -1.78 -7.88
C ALA A 55 5.15 -0.31 -7.53
N VAL A 56 3.92 0.05 -7.17
CA VAL A 56 3.54 1.42 -6.78
C VAL A 56 4.25 1.83 -5.50
N GLY A 57 4.21 1.00 -4.46
CA GLY A 57 4.85 1.26 -3.18
C GLY A 57 6.36 1.36 -3.31
N GLY A 58 6.99 0.42 -4.04
CA GLY A 58 8.43 0.42 -4.29
C GLY A 58 8.90 1.66 -5.05
N CYS A 59 8.21 2.02 -6.15
CA CYS A 59 8.49 3.26 -6.87
C CYS A 59 8.27 4.50 -5.98
N GLY A 60 7.23 4.49 -5.14
CA GLY A 60 6.91 5.57 -4.22
C GLY A 60 7.99 5.81 -3.16
N ILE A 61 8.43 4.73 -2.51
CA ILE A 61 9.52 4.77 -1.52
C ILE A 61 10.82 5.25 -2.18
N TRP A 62 11.13 4.70 -3.35
CA TRP A 62 12.32 5.04 -4.12
C TRP A 62 12.30 6.51 -4.57
N ALA A 63 11.21 6.99 -5.15
CA ALA A 63 11.08 8.39 -5.57
C ALA A 63 11.16 9.35 -4.37
N THR A 64 10.52 9.03 -3.25
CA THR A 64 10.59 9.82 -2.01
C THR A 64 12.02 9.91 -1.50
N HIS A 65 12.75 8.78 -1.46
CA HIS A 65 14.14 8.75 -1.02
C HIS A 65 15.02 9.65 -1.90
N PHE A 66 14.94 9.49 -3.22
CA PHE A 66 15.82 10.26 -4.11
C PHE A 66 15.41 11.73 -4.24
N VAL A 67 14.15 12.10 -4.08
CA VAL A 67 13.75 13.51 -3.93
C VAL A 67 14.32 14.11 -2.65
N ALA A 68 14.32 13.35 -1.54
CA ALA A 68 14.96 13.80 -0.30
C ALA A 68 16.49 13.88 -0.44
N MET A 69 17.12 12.98 -1.22
CA MET A 69 18.56 13.05 -1.53
C MET A 69 18.90 14.24 -2.44
N LEU A 70 18.00 14.64 -3.34
CA LEU A 70 18.15 15.88 -4.11
C LEU A 70 17.98 17.14 -3.25
N ALA A 71 17.26 17.01 -2.13
CA ALA A 71 17.15 18.09 -1.14
C ALA A 71 18.40 18.22 -0.26
N TYR A 72 19.17 17.12 -0.11
CA TYR A 72 20.36 17.08 0.72
C TYR A 72 21.53 17.80 0.05
N ASP A 73 22.08 18.82 0.71
CA ASP A 73 23.25 19.56 0.27
C ASP A 73 24.45 19.21 1.17
N PRO A 74 25.34 18.31 0.74
CA PRO A 74 26.54 17.95 1.48
C PRO A 74 27.66 19.01 1.37
N GLY A 75 27.45 20.11 0.64
CA GLY A 75 28.48 21.13 0.35
C GLY A 75 29.58 20.69 -0.60
N ILE A 76 29.44 19.53 -1.24
CA ILE A 76 30.36 18.94 -2.24
C ILE A 76 29.55 18.34 -3.40
N GLU A 77 30.14 18.32 -4.59
CA GLU A 77 29.47 17.72 -5.75
C GLU A 77 29.16 16.24 -5.52
N ALA A 78 27.92 15.88 -5.72
CA ALA A 78 27.42 14.52 -5.57
C ALA A 78 26.95 13.95 -6.92
N GLY A 79 27.28 12.69 -7.17
CA GLY A 79 26.77 11.89 -8.27
C GLY A 79 26.04 10.66 -7.75
N TYR A 80 25.41 9.91 -8.65
CA TYR A 80 24.66 8.70 -8.29
C TYR A 80 24.98 7.58 -9.27
N ASN A 81 25.47 6.45 -8.74
CA ASN A 81 25.76 5.27 -9.53
C ASN A 81 24.49 4.62 -10.04
N ILE A 82 24.31 4.55 -11.37
CA ILE A 82 23.10 4.05 -12.02
C ILE A 82 22.77 2.60 -11.62
N PRO A 83 23.68 1.62 -11.76
CA PRO A 83 23.41 0.24 -11.39
C PRO A 83 22.93 0.07 -9.96
N ILE A 84 23.56 0.73 -8.99
CA ILE A 84 23.22 0.62 -7.56
C ILE A 84 21.88 1.32 -7.29
N THR A 85 21.64 2.46 -7.92
CA THR A 85 20.37 3.20 -7.82
C THR A 85 19.19 2.36 -8.35
N LEU A 86 19.35 1.68 -9.49
CA LEU A 86 18.35 0.78 -10.03
C LEU A 86 18.19 -0.49 -9.18
N LEU A 87 19.29 -1.03 -8.64
CA LEU A 87 19.23 -2.15 -7.71
C LEU A 87 18.40 -1.81 -6.48
N SER A 88 18.54 -0.60 -5.93
CA SER A 88 17.75 -0.16 -4.78
C SER A 88 16.24 -0.15 -5.08
N LEU A 89 15.82 0.23 -6.29
CA LEU A 89 14.42 0.14 -6.73
C LEU A 89 13.94 -1.32 -6.81
N VAL A 90 14.74 -2.20 -7.42
CA VAL A 90 14.39 -3.63 -7.52
C VAL A 90 14.22 -4.24 -6.14
N LEU A 91 15.12 -3.94 -5.21
CA LEU A 91 15.02 -4.41 -3.82
C LEU A 91 13.78 -3.88 -3.11
N ALA A 92 13.43 -2.60 -3.31
CA ALA A 92 12.19 -2.05 -2.77
C ALA A 92 10.98 -2.87 -3.24
N VAL A 93 10.81 -3.04 -4.55
CA VAL A 93 9.68 -3.76 -5.14
C VAL A 93 9.65 -5.22 -4.68
N ALA A 94 10.79 -5.92 -4.71
CA ALA A 94 10.86 -7.33 -4.36
C ALA A 94 10.53 -7.58 -2.88
N ILE A 95 11.10 -6.78 -1.96
CA ILE A 95 10.87 -6.98 -0.51
C ILE A 95 9.46 -6.55 -0.15
N LEU A 96 8.92 -5.48 -0.76
CA LEU A 96 7.51 -5.10 -0.58
C LEU A 96 6.57 -6.23 -1.05
N ALA A 97 6.82 -6.84 -2.20
CA ALA A 97 6.02 -7.97 -2.68
C ALA A 97 6.00 -9.13 -1.66
N ILE A 98 7.15 -9.46 -1.09
CA ILE A 98 7.25 -10.48 -0.03
C ILE A 98 6.45 -10.06 1.21
N GLY A 99 6.63 -8.82 1.68
CA GLY A 99 5.92 -8.31 2.86
C GLY A 99 4.41 -8.31 2.69
N LEU A 100 3.93 -7.87 1.53
CA LEU A 100 2.50 -7.86 1.18
C LEU A 100 1.95 -9.29 1.02
N ALA A 101 2.71 -10.19 0.41
CA ALA A 101 2.34 -11.61 0.32
C ALA A 101 2.18 -12.21 1.71
N VAL A 102 3.12 -11.99 2.63
CA VAL A 102 3.03 -12.43 4.02
C VAL A 102 1.82 -11.81 4.72
N ALA A 103 1.58 -10.50 4.56
CA ALA A 103 0.46 -9.79 5.19
C ALA A 103 -0.91 -10.28 4.72
N THR A 104 -0.99 -10.95 3.56
CA THR A 104 -2.24 -11.45 2.96
C THR A 104 -2.41 -12.96 3.08
N LEU A 105 -1.48 -13.70 3.74
CA LEU A 105 -1.57 -15.16 3.93
C LEU A 105 -2.81 -15.57 4.74
N ASN A 106 -3.13 -14.82 5.78
CA ASN A 106 -4.28 -15.05 6.64
C ASN A 106 -4.70 -13.76 7.36
N GLU A 107 -5.81 -13.81 8.11
CA GLU A 107 -6.35 -12.63 8.81
C GLU A 107 -5.75 -12.40 10.20
N ARG A 108 -4.79 -13.22 10.65
CA ARG A 108 -4.18 -13.10 11.97
C ARG A 108 -3.35 -11.83 12.06
N TRP A 109 -3.58 -11.04 13.09
CA TRP A 109 -2.92 -9.73 13.24
C TRP A 109 -1.40 -9.80 13.22
N TRP A 110 -0.79 -10.87 13.78
CA TRP A 110 0.68 -11.01 13.79
C TRP A 110 1.26 -11.32 12.40
N THR A 111 0.51 -12.03 11.53
CA THR A 111 0.95 -12.27 10.15
C THR A 111 0.94 -10.97 9.36
N VAL A 112 -0.10 -10.14 9.56
CA VAL A 112 -0.18 -8.80 8.98
C VAL A 112 0.95 -7.91 9.51
N ALA A 113 1.21 -7.96 10.83
CA ALA A 113 2.30 -7.21 11.44
C ALA A 113 3.67 -7.65 10.91
N ALA A 114 3.90 -8.97 10.76
CA ALA A 114 5.13 -9.50 10.17
C ALA A 114 5.33 -9.00 8.73
N GLY A 115 4.27 -9.05 7.90
CA GLY A 115 4.31 -8.49 6.55
C GLY A 115 4.64 -7.01 6.54
N GLY A 116 4.01 -6.20 7.41
CA GLY A 116 4.31 -4.78 7.55
C GLY A 116 5.73 -4.49 8.05
N ALA A 117 6.27 -5.34 8.95
CA ALA A 117 7.66 -5.24 9.38
C ALA A 117 8.63 -5.52 8.22
N ILE A 118 8.32 -6.52 7.36
CA ILE A 118 9.09 -6.81 6.14
C ILE A 118 9.04 -5.61 5.18
N VAL A 119 7.88 -4.96 5.01
CA VAL A 119 7.77 -3.71 4.23
C VAL A 119 8.74 -2.65 4.78
N GLY A 120 8.79 -2.46 6.10
CA GLY A 120 9.74 -1.54 6.74
C GLY A 120 11.21 -1.93 6.52
N VAL A 121 11.52 -3.22 6.54
CA VAL A 121 12.86 -3.73 6.14
C VAL A 121 13.14 -3.42 4.67
N GLY A 122 12.15 -3.52 3.79
CA GLY A 122 12.25 -3.13 2.37
C GLY A 122 12.61 -1.66 2.20
N VAL A 123 11.99 -0.77 2.99
CA VAL A 123 12.34 0.66 3.02
C VAL A 123 13.82 0.83 3.41
N ALA A 124 14.28 0.14 4.45
CA ALA A 124 15.67 0.19 4.90
C ALA A 124 16.64 -0.35 3.84
N ALA A 125 16.35 -1.52 3.26
CA ALA A 125 17.17 -2.12 2.22
C ALA A 125 17.34 -1.18 1.02
N MET A 126 16.23 -0.57 0.55
CA MET A 126 16.26 0.42 -0.52
C MET A 126 17.10 1.63 -0.13
N HIS A 127 16.86 2.20 1.07
CA HIS A 127 17.58 3.40 1.52
C HIS A 127 19.09 3.18 1.60
N TYR A 128 19.53 2.14 2.30
CA TYR A 128 20.97 1.88 2.47
C TYR A 128 21.63 1.48 1.16
N THR A 129 20.95 0.75 0.28
CA THR A 129 21.48 0.47 -1.07
C THR A 129 21.54 1.76 -1.91
N GLY A 130 20.51 2.63 -1.83
CA GLY A 130 20.52 3.93 -2.50
C GLY A 130 21.68 4.82 -2.02
N MET A 131 21.97 4.79 -0.71
CA MET A 131 23.13 5.49 -0.13
C MET A 131 24.49 4.92 -0.57
N LEU A 132 24.57 3.62 -0.83
CA LEU A 132 25.78 3.03 -1.44
C LEU A 132 26.00 3.53 -2.88
N GLY A 133 24.95 3.93 -3.56
CA GLY A 133 25.01 4.54 -4.88
C GLY A 133 25.41 6.02 -4.88
N LEU A 134 25.47 6.67 -3.72
CA LEU A 134 25.89 8.07 -3.61
C LEU A 134 27.41 8.17 -3.81
N GLU A 135 27.83 8.87 -4.86
CA GLU A 135 29.23 9.11 -5.21
C GLU A 135 29.63 10.53 -4.87
N LEU A 136 30.58 10.68 -3.99
CA LEU A 136 31.16 11.95 -3.58
C LEU A 136 32.60 11.74 -3.11
N PRO A 137 33.49 12.78 -3.16
CA PRO A 137 34.87 12.67 -2.71
C PRO A 137 34.96 12.68 -1.16
N ALA A 138 34.25 11.74 -0.54
CA ALA A 138 34.22 11.57 0.91
C ALA A 138 33.84 10.13 1.28
N ARG A 139 34.26 9.69 2.45
CA ARG A 139 33.79 8.42 3.05
C ARG A 139 32.56 8.65 3.90
N ILE A 140 31.57 7.79 3.71
CA ILE A 140 30.40 7.76 4.57
C ILE A 140 30.70 6.90 5.79
N VAL A 141 30.71 7.52 6.97
CA VAL A 141 30.86 6.83 8.25
C VAL A 141 29.48 6.78 8.94
N TRP A 142 29.07 5.57 9.29
CA TRP A 142 27.77 5.32 9.88
C TRP A 142 27.82 5.24 11.40
N SER A 143 26.84 5.83 12.08
CA SER A 143 26.59 5.62 13.51
C SER A 143 25.72 4.37 13.71
N PRO A 144 26.28 3.22 14.18
CA PRO A 144 25.52 1.97 14.20
C PRO A 144 24.24 2.00 15.03
N GLY A 145 24.25 2.72 16.16
CA GLY A 145 23.06 2.87 17.02
C GLY A 145 21.91 3.59 16.33
N ILE A 146 22.20 4.62 15.52
CA ILE A 146 21.17 5.37 14.79
C ILE A 146 20.68 4.55 13.58
N VAL A 147 21.56 3.77 12.93
CA VAL A 147 21.18 2.82 11.87
C VAL A 147 20.16 1.81 12.40
N VAL A 148 20.46 1.17 13.53
CA VAL A 148 19.53 0.20 14.15
C VAL A 148 18.21 0.86 14.52
N ALA A 149 18.25 2.08 15.06
CA ALA A 149 17.06 2.84 15.41
C ALA A 149 16.20 3.15 14.17
N SER A 150 16.81 3.56 13.05
CA SER A 150 16.08 3.84 11.81
C SER A 150 15.34 2.61 11.27
N ILE A 151 16.02 1.45 11.25
CA ILE A 151 15.44 0.17 10.81
C ILE A 151 14.29 -0.23 11.75
N ALA A 152 14.49 -0.11 13.07
CA ALA A 152 13.47 -0.44 14.05
C ALA A 152 12.23 0.44 13.91
N PHE A 153 12.38 1.76 13.76
CA PHE A 153 11.26 2.68 13.55
C PHE A 153 10.50 2.36 12.26
N GLY A 154 11.20 2.20 11.13
CA GLY A 154 10.58 1.83 9.86
C GLY A 154 9.81 0.52 9.94
N SER A 155 10.39 -0.52 10.55
CA SER A 155 9.76 -1.83 10.67
C SER A 155 8.57 -1.84 11.64
N LEU A 156 8.68 -1.19 12.80
CA LEU A 156 7.59 -1.13 13.77
C LEU A 156 6.41 -0.31 13.26
N LEU A 157 6.68 0.86 12.68
CA LEU A 157 5.62 1.70 12.11
C LEU A 157 4.99 1.08 10.87
N GLY A 158 5.77 0.40 10.03
CA GLY A 158 5.27 -0.38 8.89
C GLY A 158 4.36 -1.52 9.33
N ALA A 159 4.75 -2.26 10.37
CA ALA A 159 3.91 -3.29 10.99
C ALA A 159 2.59 -2.69 11.49
N PHE A 160 2.66 -1.58 12.20
CA PHE A 160 1.49 -0.91 12.75
C PHE A 160 0.57 -0.34 11.66
N ALA A 161 1.14 0.23 10.60
CA ALA A 161 0.39 0.75 9.45
C ALA A 161 -0.47 -0.35 8.78
N LEU A 162 0.12 -1.52 8.48
CA LEU A 162 -0.63 -2.61 7.86
C LEU A 162 -1.64 -3.25 8.81
N VAL A 163 -1.35 -3.35 10.11
CA VAL A 163 -2.32 -3.82 11.11
C VAL A 163 -3.52 -2.88 11.20
N VAL A 164 -3.29 -1.56 11.15
CA VAL A 164 -4.39 -0.58 11.11
C VAL A 164 -5.16 -0.69 9.81
N ALA A 165 -4.49 -0.78 8.66
CA ALA A 165 -5.14 -0.97 7.35
C ALA A 165 -6.03 -2.22 7.34
N ALA A 166 -5.58 -3.31 7.96
CA ALA A 166 -6.32 -4.57 8.00
C ALA A 166 -7.64 -4.52 8.79
N ARG A 167 -7.89 -3.44 9.57
CA ARG A 167 -9.15 -3.27 10.34
C ARG A 167 -10.34 -2.86 9.48
N GLY A 168 -10.14 -2.47 8.21
CA GLY A 168 -11.21 -2.16 7.27
C GLY A 168 -10.92 -0.98 6.35
N GLU A 169 -11.88 -0.70 5.47
CA GLU A 169 -11.76 0.30 4.39
C GLU A 169 -12.44 1.64 4.73
N ARG A 170 -12.84 1.87 5.98
CA ARG A 170 -13.44 3.14 6.39
C ARG A 170 -12.43 4.27 6.20
N LEU A 171 -12.88 5.42 5.72
CA LEU A 171 -12.03 6.58 5.40
C LEU A 171 -11.05 6.92 6.53
N GLY A 172 -11.51 6.93 7.78
CA GLY A 172 -10.65 7.23 8.94
C GLY A 172 -9.55 6.19 9.17
N ILE A 173 -9.84 4.89 8.95
CA ILE A 173 -8.87 3.80 9.07
C ILE A 173 -7.84 3.89 7.95
N THR A 174 -8.30 4.07 6.70
CA THR A 174 -7.43 4.23 5.54
C THR A 174 -6.52 5.45 5.67
N ALA A 175 -7.05 6.59 6.12
CA ALA A 175 -6.27 7.80 6.37
C ALA A 175 -5.23 7.60 7.47
N ALA A 176 -5.59 6.94 8.58
CA ALA A 176 -4.65 6.63 9.66
C ALA A 176 -3.54 5.68 9.20
N ALA A 177 -3.87 4.61 8.47
CA ALA A 177 -2.89 3.67 7.91
C ALA A 177 -1.95 4.36 6.91
N THR A 178 -2.50 5.22 6.03
CA THR A 178 -1.71 6.04 5.10
C THR A 178 -0.74 6.95 5.84
N GLY A 179 -1.22 7.68 6.84
CA GLY A 179 -0.38 8.56 7.66
C GLY A 179 0.73 7.79 8.38
N LEU A 180 0.42 6.62 8.97
CA LEU A 180 1.40 5.76 9.63
C LEU A 180 2.47 5.24 8.66
N LEU A 181 2.07 4.80 7.46
CA LEU A 181 3.02 4.32 6.45
C LEU A 181 3.91 5.47 5.96
N THR A 182 3.35 6.65 5.73
CA THR A 182 4.10 7.86 5.39
C THR A 182 5.12 8.19 6.48
N VAL A 183 4.70 8.21 7.75
CA VAL A 183 5.58 8.47 8.89
C VAL A 183 6.66 7.38 9.00
N ALA A 184 6.33 6.11 8.74
CA ALA A 184 7.32 5.02 8.73
C ALA A 184 8.45 5.28 7.73
N ILE A 185 8.12 5.66 6.50
CA ILE A 185 9.08 5.93 5.42
C ILE A 185 9.92 7.18 5.74
N VAL A 186 9.25 8.28 6.08
CA VAL A 186 9.91 9.58 6.33
C VAL A 186 10.80 9.51 7.57
N SER A 187 10.29 8.96 8.69
CA SER A 187 11.08 8.83 9.92
C SER A 187 12.29 7.91 9.75
N HIS A 188 12.13 6.81 9.00
CA HIS A 188 13.26 5.95 8.65
C HIS A 188 14.33 6.74 7.90
N HIS A 189 13.95 7.44 6.82
CA HIS A 189 14.88 8.18 5.96
C HIS A 189 15.67 9.22 6.76
N PHE A 190 14.99 10.14 7.45
CA PHE A 190 15.68 11.21 8.18
C PHE A 190 16.47 10.70 9.39
N THR A 191 16.02 9.64 10.07
CA THR A 191 16.81 9.01 11.12
C THR A 191 18.07 8.38 10.55
N ALA A 192 17.99 7.69 9.42
CA ALA A 192 19.13 7.09 8.74
C ALA A 192 20.12 8.16 8.23
N MET A 193 19.62 9.27 7.67
CA MET A 193 20.48 10.42 7.28
C MET A 193 21.18 11.04 8.49
N GLY A 194 20.53 11.11 9.66
CA GLY A 194 21.18 11.53 10.90
C GLY A 194 22.29 10.60 11.41
N ALA A 195 22.39 9.36 10.85
CA ALA A 195 23.48 8.43 11.15
C ALA A 195 24.73 8.68 10.30
N VAL A 196 24.64 9.49 9.23
CA VAL A 196 25.69 9.76 8.27
C VAL A 196 26.68 10.80 8.84
N THR A 197 27.96 10.56 8.65
CA THR A 197 29.05 11.54 8.83
C THR A 197 29.93 11.42 7.60
N LEU A 198 30.08 12.54 6.88
CA LEU A 198 30.97 12.62 5.71
C LEU A 198 32.38 12.97 6.17
N VAL A 199 33.36 12.15 5.80
CA VAL A 199 34.78 12.40 6.02
C VAL A 199 35.40 12.65 4.64
N PRO A 200 35.82 13.91 4.32
CA PRO A 200 36.42 14.23 3.03
C PRO A 200 37.59 13.30 2.71
N ASP A 201 37.58 12.73 1.51
CA ASP A 201 38.67 11.89 1.01
C ASP A 201 38.85 12.16 -0.50
N PRO A 202 39.78 13.05 -0.87
CA PRO A 202 40.01 13.44 -2.26
C PRO A 202 40.61 12.33 -3.13
N THR A 203 40.93 11.16 -2.54
CA THR A 203 41.41 9.99 -3.31
C THR A 203 40.28 9.20 -3.93
N ILE A 204 39.03 9.46 -3.50
CA ILE A 204 37.84 8.82 -4.06
C ILE A 204 37.45 9.55 -5.33
N VAL A 205 37.54 8.88 -6.47
CA VAL A 205 37.13 9.36 -7.77
C VAL A 205 35.80 8.71 -8.13
N PRO A 206 34.75 9.49 -8.51
CA PRO A 206 33.48 8.93 -8.95
C PRO A 206 33.64 8.00 -10.16
N ASP A 207 32.92 6.88 -10.17
CA ASP A 207 32.91 5.95 -11.30
C ASP A 207 32.24 6.61 -12.53
N GLY A 208 32.68 6.24 -13.74
CA GLY A 208 32.20 6.79 -15.00
C GLY A 208 30.72 6.48 -15.34
N LEU A 209 30.01 5.73 -14.47
CA LEU A 209 28.58 5.41 -14.58
C LEU A 209 27.71 6.30 -13.67
N SER A 210 28.25 7.40 -13.21
CA SER A 210 27.55 8.35 -12.35
C SER A 210 26.58 9.24 -13.14
N VAL A 211 25.41 9.48 -12.59
CA VAL A 211 24.44 10.45 -13.12
C VAL A 211 24.42 11.72 -12.29
N SER A 212 24.20 12.82 -12.99
CA SER A 212 24.05 14.13 -12.36
C SER A 212 22.72 14.22 -11.58
N PRO A 213 22.58 15.14 -10.62
CA PRO A 213 21.31 15.43 -9.95
C PRO A 213 20.15 15.73 -10.92
N ARG A 214 20.44 16.32 -12.09
CA ARG A 214 19.42 16.56 -13.14
C ARG A 214 18.88 15.27 -13.73
N ALA A 215 19.74 14.29 -14.04
CA ALA A 215 19.31 13.01 -14.55
C ALA A 215 18.53 12.22 -13.49
N LEU A 216 18.97 12.28 -12.23
CA LEU A 216 18.24 11.68 -11.11
C LEU A 216 16.86 12.32 -10.93
N SER A 217 16.72 13.64 -11.06
CA SER A 217 15.42 14.32 -10.98
C SER A 217 14.46 13.86 -12.09
N LEU A 218 14.99 13.61 -13.31
CA LEU A 218 14.18 13.04 -14.39
C LEU A 218 13.73 11.59 -14.06
N MET A 219 14.63 10.77 -13.52
CA MET A 219 14.29 9.39 -13.11
C MET A 219 13.21 9.37 -12.03
N THR A 220 13.31 10.24 -11.02
CA THR A 220 12.30 10.36 -9.96
C THR A 220 10.96 10.88 -10.49
N ALA A 221 10.98 11.82 -11.46
CA ALA A 221 9.77 12.27 -12.15
C ALA A 221 9.09 11.12 -12.93
N VAL A 222 9.86 10.32 -13.67
CA VAL A 222 9.35 9.13 -14.38
C VAL A 222 8.73 8.15 -13.39
N ALA A 223 9.38 7.88 -12.24
CA ALA A 223 8.82 7.03 -11.21
C ALA A 223 7.50 7.59 -10.64
N ALA A 224 7.42 8.90 -10.39
CA ALA A 224 6.19 9.55 -9.92
C ALA A 224 5.05 9.43 -10.96
N PHE A 225 5.34 9.63 -12.26
CA PHE A 225 4.36 9.41 -13.32
C PHE A 225 3.94 7.94 -13.45
N ALA A 226 4.86 6.99 -13.24
CA ALA A 226 4.54 5.57 -13.20
C ALA A 226 3.56 5.24 -12.05
N ILE A 227 3.78 5.81 -10.86
CA ILE A 227 2.86 5.67 -9.72
C ILE A 227 1.47 6.18 -10.09
N LEU A 228 1.37 7.38 -10.67
CA LEU A 228 0.09 7.97 -11.08
C LEU A 228 -0.59 7.12 -12.17
N GLY A 229 0.16 6.66 -13.16
CA GLY A 229 -0.35 5.79 -14.23
C GLY A 229 -0.86 4.46 -13.72
N LEU A 230 -0.09 3.77 -12.88
CA LEU A 230 -0.50 2.51 -12.26
C LEU A 230 -1.72 2.69 -11.36
N SER A 231 -1.79 3.81 -10.61
CA SER A 231 -2.94 4.16 -9.77
C SER A 231 -4.20 4.38 -10.60
N LEU A 232 -4.07 5.05 -11.74
CA LEU A 232 -5.17 5.26 -12.67
C LEU A 232 -5.66 3.94 -13.25
N ILE A 233 -4.74 3.07 -13.70
CA ILE A 233 -5.06 1.74 -14.21
C ILE A 233 -5.81 0.93 -13.14
N ALA A 234 -5.30 0.88 -11.92
CA ALA A 234 -5.94 0.20 -10.81
C ALA A 234 -7.36 0.73 -10.55
N SER A 235 -7.54 2.06 -10.60
CA SER A 235 -8.85 2.70 -10.42
C SER A 235 -9.84 2.34 -11.54
N ILE A 236 -9.36 2.28 -12.79
CA ILE A 236 -10.19 1.89 -13.95
C ILE A 236 -10.61 0.42 -13.84
N LEU A 237 -9.66 -0.47 -13.49
CA LEU A 237 -9.95 -1.89 -13.32
C LEU A 237 -10.99 -2.14 -12.22
N ASP A 238 -10.87 -1.45 -11.10
CA ASP A 238 -11.83 -1.54 -10.00
C ASP A 238 -13.24 -1.08 -10.40
N ARG A 239 -13.32 0.06 -11.09
CA ARG A 239 -14.61 0.57 -11.59
C ARG A 239 -15.27 -0.41 -12.57
N ARG A 240 -14.49 -1.00 -13.49
CA ARG A 240 -15.01 -2.00 -14.43
C ARG A 240 -15.52 -3.24 -13.71
N ALA A 241 -14.76 -3.77 -12.76
CA ALA A 241 -15.17 -4.93 -11.96
C ALA A 241 -16.46 -4.69 -11.19
N LYS A 242 -16.59 -3.53 -10.53
CA LYS A 242 -17.81 -3.14 -9.80
C LYS A 242 -19.01 -2.97 -10.73
N THR A 243 -18.81 -2.36 -11.89
CA THR A 243 -19.89 -2.17 -12.89
C THR A 243 -20.38 -3.51 -13.41
N GLU A 244 -19.46 -4.45 -13.70
CA GLU A 244 -19.84 -5.77 -14.21
C GLU A 244 -20.59 -6.59 -13.17
N LEU A 245 -20.12 -6.58 -11.92
CA LEU A 245 -20.81 -7.24 -10.81
C LEU A 245 -22.21 -6.64 -10.58
N HIS A 246 -22.34 -5.31 -10.68
CA HIS A 246 -23.63 -4.64 -10.56
C HIS A 246 -24.60 -5.04 -11.69
N LYS A 247 -24.11 -5.10 -12.95
CA LYS A 247 -24.91 -5.57 -14.09
C LYS A 247 -25.39 -7.01 -13.88
N GLN A 248 -24.51 -7.92 -13.48
CA GLN A 248 -24.87 -9.31 -13.21
C GLN A 248 -25.94 -9.42 -12.12
N LYS A 249 -25.80 -8.63 -11.05
CA LYS A 249 -26.80 -8.57 -9.98
C LYS A 249 -28.14 -8.07 -10.51
N VAL A 250 -28.18 -6.97 -11.26
CA VAL A 250 -29.42 -6.41 -11.83
C VAL A 250 -30.09 -7.42 -12.76
N VAL A 251 -29.32 -8.09 -13.63
CA VAL A 251 -29.86 -9.11 -14.54
C VAL A 251 -30.45 -10.27 -13.74
N LEU A 252 -29.77 -10.74 -12.69
CA LEU A 252 -30.27 -11.82 -11.83
C LEU A 252 -31.55 -11.41 -11.11
N ASP A 253 -31.55 -10.24 -10.46
CA ASP A 253 -32.73 -9.72 -9.75
C ASP A 253 -33.92 -9.55 -10.71
N THR A 254 -33.69 -8.98 -11.90
CA THR A 254 -34.74 -8.84 -12.92
C THR A 254 -35.25 -10.20 -13.42
N ALA A 255 -34.37 -11.17 -13.61
CA ALA A 255 -34.77 -12.52 -14.02
C ALA A 255 -35.65 -13.18 -12.93
N LEU A 256 -35.27 -13.07 -11.66
CA LEU A 256 -36.02 -13.61 -10.53
C LEU A 256 -37.39 -12.96 -10.37
N GLU A 257 -37.47 -11.64 -10.54
CA GLU A 257 -38.75 -10.88 -10.41
C GLU A 257 -39.72 -11.15 -11.56
N ASN A 258 -39.21 -11.39 -12.80
CA ASN A 258 -40.04 -11.68 -13.95
C ASN A 258 -40.43 -13.17 -14.09
N MET A 259 -40.04 -14.04 -13.19
CA MET A 259 -40.46 -15.45 -13.20
C MET A 259 -41.94 -15.57 -12.84
N SER A 260 -42.69 -16.30 -13.68
CA SER A 260 -44.14 -16.62 -13.42
C SER A 260 -44.35 -17.59 -12.25
N GLN A 261 -43.26 -18.29 -11.83
CA GLN A 261 -43.26 -19.25 -10.74
C GLN A 261 -42.68 -18.64 -9.48
N GLY A 262 -43.24 -18.94 -8.31
CA GLY A 262 -42.66 -18.58 -7.02
C GLY A 262 -41.41 -19.39 -6.76
N LEU A 263 -40.27 -18.68 -6.60
CA LEU A 263 -38.97 -19.25 -6.27
C LEU A 263 -38.67 -18.95 -4.79
N CYS A 264 -38.26 -20.00 -4.04
CA CYS A 264 -37.74 -19.85 -2.69
C CYS A 264 -36.58 -20.80 -2.49
N MET A 265 -35.45 -20.29 -2.00
CA MET A 265 -34.23 -21.04 -1.69
C MET A 265 -33.98 -21.02 -0.19
N PHE A 266 -33.51 -22.16 0.34
CA PHE A 266 -33.23 -22.35 1.75
C PHE A 266 -31.74 -22.67 1.96
N ASP A 267 -31.23 -22.32 3.13
CA ASP A 267 -29.94 -22.81 3.60
C ASP A 267 -30.06 -24.25 4.19
N ALA A 268 -28.93 -24.79 4.67
CA ALA A 268 -28.88 -26.12 5.26
C ALA A 268 -29.72 -26.26 6.58
N ASP A 269 -29.99 -25.11 7.20
CA ASP A 269 -30.78 -25.02 8.45
C ASP A 269 -32.29 -24.80 8.19
N GLY A 270 -32.71 -24.74 6.90
CA GLY A 270 -34.10 -24.52 6.51
C GLY A 270 -34.55 -23.06 6.60
N ARG A 271 -33.60 -22.09 6.61
CA ARG A 271 -33.93 -20.66 6.60
C ARG A 271 -34.01 -20.14 5.17
N ILE A 272 -34.94 -19.25 4.90
CA ILE A 272 -35.12 -18.62 3.60
C ILE A 272 -33.91 -17.73 3.28
N MET A 273 -33.11 -18.15 2.30
CA MET A 273 -31.98 -17.39 1.78
C MET A 273 -32.40 -16.35 0.75
N LEU A 274 -33.26 -16.77 -0.18
CA LEU A 274 -33.69 -15.95 -1.32
C LEU A 274 -35.12 -16.33 -1.71
N PHE A 275 -35.91 -15.37 -2.11
CA PHE A 275 -37.23 -15.58 -2.69
C PHE A 275 -37.54 -14.48 -3.72
N ASN A 276 -38.38 -14.77 -4.70
CA ASN A 276 -38.87 -13.77 -5.66
C ASN A 276 -40.23 -13.19 -5.22
N GLU A 277 -40.63 -12.09 -5.84
CA GLU A 277 -41.89 -11.41 -5.52
C GLU A 277 -43.10 -12.32 -5.73
N ARG A 278 -43.05 -13.17 -6.76
CA ARG A 278 -44.10 -14.13 -7.06
C ARG A 278 -44.34 -15.17 -5.95
N TYR A 279 -43.26 -15.60 -5.28
CA TYR A 279 -43.37 -16.46 -4.09
C TYR A 279 -44.07 -15.72 -2.96
N SER A 280 -43.71 -14.46 -2.73
CA SER A 280 -44.35 -13.62 -1.69
C SER A 280 -45.85 -13.41 -1.96
N GLU A 281 -46.23 -13.20 -3.21
CA GLU A 281 -47.63 -13.08 -3.64
C GLU A 281 -48.42 -14.39 -3.39
N ILE A 282 -47.88 -15.53 -3.82
CA ILE A 282 -48.50 -16.86 -3.63
C ILE A 282 -48.71 -17.16 -2.13
N MET A 283 -47.76 -16.74 -1.30
CA MET A 283 -47.85 -16.92 0.16
C MET A 283 -48.72 -15.88 0.85
N GLY A 284 -49.37 -14.97 0.11
CA GLY A 284 -50.27 -13.95 0.64
C GLY A 284 -49.58 -12.87 1.52
N ARG A 285 -48.25 -12.74 1.39
CA ARG A 285 -47.42 -11.88 2.27
C ARG A 285 -46.71 -10.79 1.52
N ASN A 286 -47.45 -9.96 0.78
CA ASN A 286 -46.91 -8.76 0.14
C ASN A 286 -46.30 -7.85 1.21
N ARG A 287 -44.94 -7.63 1.13
CA ARG A 287 -44.12 -6.73 1.96
C ARG A 287 -43.72 -7.24 3.35
N VAL A 288 -43.87 -8.52 3.70
CA VAL A 288 -43.29 -9.06 4.93
C VAL A 288 -41.86 -9.59 4.66
N PRO A 289 -40.84 -9.18 5.39
CA PRO A 289 -39.48 -9.72 5.19
C PRO A 289 -39.46 -11.20 5.56
N LEU A 290 -39.33 -12.07 4.56
CA LEU A 290 -39.25 -13.52 4.71
C LEU A 290 -37.82 -14.03 4.88
N GLN A 291 -36.82 -13.25 4.45
CA GLN A 291 -35.41 -13.62 4.46
C GLN A 291 -34.91 -13.88 5.89
N GLY A 292 -34.21 -15.00 6.07
CA GLY A 292 -33.65 -15.44 7.36
C GLY A 292 -34.63 -16.16 8.26
N ARG A 293 -35.93 -16.23 7.93
CA ARG A 293 -36.93 -16.97 8.70
C ARG A 293 -36.90 -18.46 8.37
N LEU A 294 -37.24 -19.30 9.35
CA LEU A 294 -37.44 -20.73 9.11
C LEU A 294 -38.73 -20.96 8.33
N LEU A 295 -38.71 -21.89 7.38
CA LEU A 295 -39.89 -22.24 6.60
C LEU A 295 -41.04 -22.64 7.50
N ILE A 296 -40.76 -23.40 8.56
CA ILE A 296 -41.78 -23.89 9.50
C ILE A 296 -42.54 -22.75 10.20
N ASP A 297 -41.79 -21.65 10.58
CA ASP A 297 -42.41 -20.49 11.22
C ASP A 297 -43.34 -19.76 10.24
N VAL A 298 -42.91 -19.67 8.97
CA VAL A 298 -43.69 -19.00 7.92
C VAL A 298 -44.98 -19.80 7.63
N LEU A 299 -44.91 -21.13 7.62
CA LEU A 299 -46.07 -21.98 7.40
C LEU A 299 -47.04 -21.98 8.62
N GLN A 300 -46.53 -21.95 9.84
CA GLN A 300 -47.36 -21.85 11.06
C GLN A 300 -48.11 -20.51 11.10
N ASP A 301 -47.43 -19.42 10.74
CA ASP A 301 -48.08 -18.10 10.65
C ASP A 301 -49.18 -18.07 9.58
N LEU A 302 -49.04 -18.80 8.46
CA LEU A 302 -50.08 -18.92 7.44
C LEU A 302 -51.29 -19.69 7.96
N HIS A 303 -51.07 -20.76 8.72
CA HIS A 303 -52.14 -21.57 9.28
C HIS A 303 -52.91 -20.82 10.40
N SER A 304 -52.30 -19.85 11.05
CA SER A 304 -52.92 -19.05 12.11
C SER A 304 -53.82 -17.90 11.58
N ILE A 305 -53.71 -17.57 10.28
CA ILE A 305 -54.43 -16.44 9.64
C ILE A 305 -55.64 -16.95 8.78
N GLY A 306 -55.70 -18.23 8.43
CA GLY A 306 -56.78 -18.88 7.66
C GLY A 306 -57.69 -19.66 8.53
#